data_e7fffdeda0761076107925881e232120
#
_entry.id   e7fffdeda0761076107925881e232120
#
_cell.length_a   1.000
_cell.length_b   1.000
_cell.length_c   1.000
_cell.angle_alpha   90.00
_cell.angle_beta   90.00
_cell.angle_gamma   90.00
#
_symmetry.space_group_name_H-M   'P 1'
#
loop_
_entity.id
_entity.type
_entity.pdbx_description
1 polymer ?
#
loop_
_entity_poly.entity_id
_entity_poly.type
_entity_poly.pdbx_seq_one_letter_code
_entity_poly.pdbx_strand_id
1 'polypeptide(L)'
;MSPTPEQEARQQIDDLLRKGGWEVQDMGQANIHAGRGVALREFPLKSGHGVADYLLYVDGQAAGVIEAKKIGTTLTGVEIQSARYTQGLPELLPAWFRPLPFCYESTGVVSQFTNGLDPDPRSRSVFAFHRPETLAGWLQEAVSAFGLTGIPKKLGDLAVAAETVPAFNLRRRLKGMPPLITAGLWPPQIKAITRLEHSLADNRPRALIQMATGSGKTFTAVNFIYRLIKFGGARRVLFLVDRANLGRQTYKEFQQFDSPHSPHRFTQEYIVQHLQGSAIDTTARVCIGTIQRLYSILQGKELDPEADEISGEGLAGLFKEPAPVSYNPKFPPETFDIIVTDECHRSIYNLWRQVLEYFDAFLIGLTATPSKQTF
;
A
#
# COMPACT_ATOMS: atom_id res chain seq x y z
N MET A 1 2.83 15.46 36.09
CA MET A 1 1.68 15.95 35.30
C MET A 1 1.40 14.92 34.22
N SER A 2 0.16 14.51 34.05
CA SER A 2 -0.19 13.63 32.94
C SER A 2 0.01 14.40 31.62
N PRO A 3 0.52 13.76 30.54
CA PRO A 3 0.71 14.41 29.26
C PRO A 3 -0.64 14.92 28.70
N THR A 4 -0.59 16.00 27.95
CA THR A 4 -1.79 16.49 27.25
C THR A 4 -2.11 15.56 26.07
N PRO A 5 -3.37 15.50 25.57
CA PRO A 5 -3.71 14.66 24.40
C PRO A 5 -2.87 14.95 23.13
N GLU A 6 -2.36 16.16 22.98
CA GLU A 6 -1.41 16.50 21.92
C GLU A 6 -0.03 15.91 22.15
N GLN A 7 0.46 15.95 23.38
CA GLN A 7 1.74 15.35 23.76
C GLN A 7 1.69 13.83 23.61
N GLU A 8 0.57 13.19 23.99
CA GLU A 8 0.37 11.76 23.80
C GLU A 8 0.37 11.40 22.31
N ALA A 9 -0.33 12.16 21.45
CA ALA A 9 -0.34 11.94 20.02
C ALA A 9 1.08 12.06 19.42
N ARG A 10 1.84 13.10 19.79
CA ARG A 10 3.22 13.29 19.32
C ARG A 10 4.14 12.16 19.77
N GLN A 11 3.99 11.68 21.01
CA GLN A 11 4.78 10.56 21.50
C GLN A 11 4.50 9.27 20.71
N GLN A 12 3.24 9.00 20.40
CA GLN A 12 2.87 7.85 19.56
C GLN A 12 3.38 8.00 18.13
N ILE A 13 3.32 9.19 17.54
CA ILE A 13 3.88 9.49 16.22
C ILE A 13 5.39 9.23 16.20
N ASP A 14 6.11 9.72 17.21
CA ASP A 14 7.55 9.47 17.36
C ASP A 14 7.88 7.98 17.39
N ASP A 15 7.11 7.20 18.16
CA ASP A 15 7.32 5.75 18.29
C ASP A 15 7.03 5.02 16.98
N LEU A 16 5.99 5.42 16.24
CA LEU A 16 5.68 4.88 14.92
C LEU A 16 6.77 5.22 13.90
N LEU A 17 7.28 6.45 13.91
CA LEU A 17 8.38 6.88 13.06
C LEU A 17 9.64 6.06 13.33
N ARG A 18 10.06 5.94 14.61
CA ARG A 18 11.23 5.15 14.99
C ARG A 18 11.09 3.68 14.60
N LYS A 19 9.91 3.08 14.82
CA LYS A 19 9.62 1.71 14.36
C LYS A 19 9.72 1.56 12.85
N GLY A 20 9.34 2.62 12.10
CA GLY A 20 9.47 2.70 10.64
C GLY A 20 10.89 3.01 10.14
N GLY A 21 11.88 3.15 11.03
CA GLY A 21 13.28 3.40 10.65
C GLY A 21 13.64 4.88 10.46
N TRP A 22 12.84 5.80 11.01
CA TRP A 22 13.11 7.24 10.98
C TRP A 22 13.93 7.68 12.20
N GLU A 23 14.92 8.54 11.97
CA GLU A 23 15.64 9.28 13.01
C GLU A 23 14.84 10.52 13.40
N VAL A 24 14.20 10.50 14.58
CA VAL A 24 13.38 11.62 15.06
C VAL A 24 14.24 12.56 15.89
N GLN A 25 14.32 13.82 15.47
CA GLN A 25 15.21 14.83 16.06
C GLN A 25 14.48 16.16 16.32
N ASP A 26 14.98 16.90 17.30
CA ASP A 26 14.58 18.29 17.54
C ASP A 26 15.40 19.25 16.66
N MET A 27 14.82 20.40 16.30
CA MET A 27 15.48 21.39 15.45
C MET A 27 16.85 21.83 15.95
N GLY A 28 17.03 21.96 17.28
CA GLY A 28 18.31 22.40 17.86
C GLY A 28 19.47 21.40 17.71
N GLN A 29 19.17 20.16 17.31
CA GLN A 29 20.13 19.06 17.14
C GLN A 29 20.03 18.47 15.71
N ALA A 30 19.50 19.24 14.76
CA ALA A 30 19.20 18.75 13.44
C ALA A 30 20.46 18.28 12.68
N ASN A 31 20.47 17.01 12.33
CA ASN A 31 21.43 16.39 11.43
C ASN A 31 20.66 15.59 10.36
N ILE A 32 20.40 16.22 9.23
CA ILE A 32 19.65 15.64 8.11
C ILE A 32 20.36 14.45 7.43
N HIS A 33 21.61 14.17 7.82
CA HIS A 33 22.43 13.05 7.34
C HIS A 33 22.65 11.98 8.42
N ALA A 34 21.93 12.02 9.55
CA ALA A 34 22.05 11.02 10.61
C ALA A 34 21.59 9.62 10.18
N GLY A 35 20.70 9.55 9.19
CA GLY A 35 20.19 8.32 8.60
C GLY A 35 19.58 8.58 7.23
N ARG A 36 19.07 7.54 6.57
CA ARG A 36 18.34 7.69 5.31
C ARG A 36 17.10 8.55 5.48
N GLY A 37 16.37 8.37 6.59
CA GLY A 37 15.17 9.14 6.92
C GLY A 37 15.34 9.89 8.22
N VAL A 38 15.15 11.21 8.19
CA VAL A 38 15.17 12.08 9.38
C VAL A 38 13.86 12.84 9.47
N ALA A 39 13.22 12.80 10.63
CA ALA A 39 12.02 13.56 10.94
C ALA A 39 12.37 14.67 11.94
N LEU A 40 12.33 15.92 11.51
CA LEU A 40 12.60 17.09 12.34
C LEU A 40 11.29 17.64 12.91
N ARG A 41 11.20 17.71 14.24
CA ARG A 41 10.03 18.25 14.95
C ARG A 41 9.95 19.76 14.86
N GLU A 42 8.73 20.29 14.87
CA GLU A 42 8.40 21.71 15.01
C GLU A 42 9.17 22.60 14.02
N PHE A 43 9.16 22.22 12.74
CA PHE A 43 9.94 22.91 11.72
C PHE A 43 9.25 24.20 11.25
N PRO A 44 9.91 25.39 11.41
CA PRO A 44 9.35 26.66 10.94
C PRO A 44 9.38 26.73 9.42
N LEU A 45 8.22 26.96 8.82
CA LEU A 45 8.05 27.16 7.38
C LEU A 45 8.19 28.64 7.02
N LYS A 46 8.15 28.97 5.71
CA LYS A 46 8.12 30.36 5.21
C LYS A 46 7.00 31.16 5.88
N SER A 47 7.17 32.47 5.98
CA SER A 47 6.14 33.39 6.46
C SER A 47 4.79 33.10 5.79
N GLY A 48 3.75 33.01 6.61
CA GLY A 48 2.40 32.69 6.16
C GLY A 48 2.07 31.19 6.08
N HIS A 49 3.03 30.27 6.25
CA HIS A 49 2.79 28.80 6.20
C HIS A 49 2.81 28.13 7.57
N GLY A 50 3.25 28.82 8.63
CA GLY A 50 3.24 28.30 10.01
C GLY A 50 4.43 27.40 10.34
N VAL A 51 4.18 26.42 11.22
CA VAL A 51 5.16 25.43 11.69
C VAL A 51 4.61 24.05 11.36
N ALA A 52 5.39 23.22 10.67
CA ALA A 52 5.05 21.82 10.47
C ALA A 52 5.42 21.03 11.75
N ASP A 53 4.53 20.15 12.22
CA ASP A 53 4.82 19.31 13.39
C ASP A 53 6.05 18.44 13.12
N TYR A 54 6.19 17.92 11.90
CA TYR A 54 7.42 17.25 11.44
C TYR A 54 7.70 17.59 9.98
N LEU A 55 8.99 17.85 9.68
CA LEU A 55 9.52 17.88 8.33
C LEU A 55 10.32 16.60 8.09
N LEU A 56 10.00 15.89 7.02
CA LEU A 56 10.62 14.62 6.65
C LEU A 56 11.73 14.83 5.63
N TYR A 57 12.94 14.40 5.97
CA TYR A 57 14.08 14.33 5.06
C TYR A 57 14.35 12.89 4.64
N VAL A 58 14.59 12.66 3.37
CA VAL A 58 15.02 11.39 2.79
C VAL A 58 16.32 11.64 2.03
N ASP A 59 17.37 10.87 2.37
CA ASP A 59 18.71 11.01 1.79
C ASP A 59 19.21 12.50 1.81
N GLY A 60 18.97 13.22 2.93
CA GLY A 60 19.40 14.59 3.13
C GLY A 60 18.59 15.67 2.39
N GLN A 61 17.49 15.33 1.73
CA GLN A 61 16.60 16.26 1.03
C GLN A 61 15.18 16.20 1.58
N ALA A 62 14.53 17.35 1.75
CA ALA A 62 13.16 17.43 2.23
C ALA A 62 12.21 16.72 1.24
N ALA A 63 11.34 15.86 1.77
CA ALA A 63 10.46 14.99 1.00
C ALA A 63 8.99 15.11 1.40
N GLY A 64 8.67 15.51 2.63
CA GLY A 64 7.29 15.55 3.10
C GLY A 64 7.11 16.23 4.44
N VAL A 65 5.87 16.27 4.90
CA VAL A 65 5.46 16.84 6.19
C VAL A 65 4.51 15.90 6.92
N ILE A 66 4.47 15.99 8.25
CA ILE A 66 3.44 15.39 9.09
C ILE A 66 2.77 16.48 9.88
N GLU A 67 1.45 16.48 9.88
CA GLU A 67 0.59 17.26 10.77
C GLU A 67 0.07 16.36 11.88
N ALA A 68 0.38 16.69 13.13
CA ALA A 68 -0.07 15.98 14.32
C ALA A 68 -1.40 16.56 14.81
N LYS A 69 -2.37 15.70 15.11
CA LYS A 69 -3.66 16.07 15.68
C LYS A 69 -3.92 15.29 16.96
N LYS A 70 -4.75 15.85 17.82
CA LYS A 70 -5.15 15.19 19.08
C LYS A 70 -5.81 13.85 18.81
N ILE A 71 -5.57 12.88 19.69
CA ILE A 71 -6.28 11.60 19.67
C ILE A 71 -7.79 11.85 19.68
N GLY A 72 -8.52 11.13 18.84
CA GLY A 72 -9.97 11.28 18.68
C GLY A 72 -10.41 12.39 17.72
N THR A 73 -9.50 13.18 17.14
CA THR A 73 -9.84 14.16 16.12
C THR A 73 -10.10 13.44 14.78
N THR A 74 -11.18 13.85 14.09
CA THR A 74 -11.43 13.39 12.71
C THR A 74 -10.43 14.07 11.78
N LEU A 75 -9.71 13.28 10.97
CA LEU A 75 -8.71 13.80 10.04
C LEU A 75 -9.30 14.33 8.72
N THR A 76 -10.62 14.16 8.49
CA THR A 76 -11.29 14.68 7.30
C THR A 76 -11.23 16.22 7.27
N GLY A 77 -10.72 16.79 6.18
CA GLY A 77 -10.58 18.24 5.99
C GLY A 77 -9.26 18.84 6.49
N VAL A 78 -8.40 18.06 7.13
CA VAL A 78 -7.04 18.48 7.53
C VAL A 78 -6.11 18.58 6.33
N GLU A 79 -6.44 17.90 5.24
CA GLU A 79 -5.70 17.86 3.97
C GLU A 79 -5.37 19.25 3.39
N ILE A 80 -6.24 20.24 3.60
CA ILE A 80 -6.01 21.62 3.13
C ILE A 80 -4.86 22.28 3.89
N GLN A 81 -4.74 22.01 5.20
CA GLN A 81 -3.68 22.57 6.05
C GLN A 81 -2.34 21.93 5.71
N SER A 82 -2.29 20.61 5.60
CA SER A 82 -1.09 19.88 5.28
C SER A 82 -0.60 20.16 3.85
N ALA A 83 -1.50 20.33 2.87
CA ALA A 83 -1.16 20.77 1.53
C ALA A 83 -0.49 22.16 1.52
N ARG A 84 -0.89 23.07 2.41
CA ARG A 84 -0.26 24.38 2.59
C ARG A 84 1.17 24.25 3.13
N TYR A 85 1.44 23.31 4.02
CA TYR A 85 2.77 23.09 4.56
C TYR A 85 3.75 22.56 3.51
N THR A 86 3.31 21.72 2.58
CA THR A 86 4.16 21.20 1.50
C THR A 86 4.73 22.33 0.61
N GLN A 87 4.04 23.47 0.53
CA GLN A 87 4.48 24.66 -0.22
C GLN A 87 5.37 25.59 0.59
N GLY A 88 5.40 25.44 1.91
CA GLY A 88 6.04 26.37 2.85
C GLY A 88 7.54 26.15 3.07
N LEU A 89 8.17 25.18 2.41
CA LEU A 89 9.60 24.94 2.61
C LEU A 89 10.44 26.13 2.13
N PRO A 90 11.37 26.68 2.95
CA PRO A 90 12.33 27.71 2.52
C PRO A 90 13.13 27.29 1.29
N GLU A 91 13.35 28.21 0.35
CA GLU A 91 13.96 27.89 -0.96
C GLU A 91 15.43 27.46 -0.89
N LEU A 92 16.14 27.92 0.13
CA LEU A 92 17.56 27.59 0.34
C LEU A 92 17.76 26.13 0.83
N LEU A 93 16.71 25.47 1.31
CA LEU A 93 16.84 24.10 1.81
C LEU A 93 16.76 23.07 0.68
N PRO A 94 17.54 21.99 0.74
CA PRO A 94 17.49 20.94 -0.27
C PRO A 94 16.15 20.20 -0.21
N ALA A 95 15.56 19.94 -1.39
CA ALA A 95 14.31 19.20 -1.51
C ALA A 95 14.29 18.33 -2.76
N TRP A 96 13.63 17.17 -2.68
CA TRP A 96 13.43 16.30 -3.83
C TRP A 96 12.53 16.93 -4.89
N PHE A 97 11.42 17.53 -4.45
CA PHE A 97 10.43 18.21 -5.29
C PHE A 97 9.87 19.42 -4.54
N ARG A 98 9.30 20.38 -5.28
CA ARG A 98 8.55 21.51 -4.74
C ARG A 98 7.23 21.70 -5.51
N PRO A 99 6.07 21.72 -4.80
CA PRO A 99 5.89 21.45 -3.35
C PRO A 99 6.37 20.05 -2.95
N LEU A 100 6.50 19.81 -1.63
CA LEU A 100 6.94 18.51 -1.10
C LEU A 100 5.89 17.42 -1.45
N PRO A 101 6.32 16.24 -1.93
CA PRO A 101 5.39 15.25 -2.47
C PRO A 101 4.61 14.48 -1.42
N PHE A 102 5.14 14.32 -0.20
CA PHE A 102 4.52 13.47 0.80
C PHE A 102 3.88 14.27 1.92
N CYS A 103 2.64 13.92 2.24
CA CYS A 103 1.89 14.55 3.30
C CYS A 103 1.21 13.50 4.17
N TYR A 104 1.38 13.62 5.48
CA TYR A 104 0.72 12.80 6.47
C TYR A 104 -0.07 13.67 7.43
N GLU A 105 -1.25 13.19 7.82
CA GLU A 105 -2.03 13.67 8.95
C GLU A 105 -2.16 12.51 9.93
N SER A 106 -1.79 12.72 11.21
CA SER A 106 -1.82 11.64 12.18
C SER A 106 -2.27 12.08 13.57
N THR A 107 -3.03 11.21 14.23
CA THR A 107 -3.34 11.32 15.65
C THR A 107 -2.43 10.39 16.50
N GLY A 108 -1.49 9.68 15.87
CA GLY A 108 -0.73 8.59 16.49
C GLY A 108 -1.49 7.25 16.51
N VAL A 109 -2.84 7.28 16.42
CA VAL A 109 -3.71 6.09 16.34
C VAL A 109 -4.24 5.88 14.93
N VAL A 110 -4.62 6.96 14.28
CA VAL A 110 -5.10 6.98 12.89
C VAL A 110 -4.17 7.85 12.08
N SER A 111 -3.73 7.37 10.93
CA SER A 111 -2.90 8.13 10.00
C SER A 111 -3.51 8.14 8.62
N GLN A 112 -3.44 9.30 7.97
CA GLN A 112 -3.78 9.50 6.57
C GLN A 112 -2.52 9.87 5.81
N PHE A 113 -2.46 9.47 4.55
CA PHE A 113 -1.32 9.74 3.68
C PHE A 113 -1.76 10.19 2.29
N THR A 114 -1.13 11.23 1.80
CA THR A 114 -1.27 11.72 0.42
C THR A 114 0.08 11.66 -0.27
N ASN A 115 0.12 10.99 -1.42
CA ASN A 115 1.29 10.93 -2.28
C ASN A 115 1.10 11.86 -3.48
N GLY A 116 1.77 13.01 -3.48
CA GLY A 116 1.74 13.99 -4.57
C GLY A 116 2.39 13.51 -5.88
N LEU A 117 3.10 12.37 -5.87
CA LEU A 117 3.65 11.74 -7.08
C LEU A 117 2.59 10.93 -7.83
N ASP A 118 1.44 10.64 -7.23
CA ASP A 118 0.33 9.93 -7.88
C ASP A 118 -0.32 10.82 -8.95
N PRO A 119 -0.92 10.24 -10.01
CA PRO A 119 -1.55 11.03 -11.08
C PRO A 119 -2.78 11.82 -10.59
N ASP A 120 -3.50 11.28 -9.61
CA ASP A 120 -4.62 11.89 -8.91
C ASP A 120 -4.38 11.71 -7.41
N PRO A 121 -3.61 12.61 -6.76
CA PRO A 121 -3.31 12.50 -5.34
C PRO A 121 -4.59 12.52 -4.50
N ARG A 122 -4.77 11.50 -3.66
CA ARG A 122 -5.87 11.39 -2.71
C ARG A 122 -5.35 10.93 -1.36
N SER A 123 -5.89 11.52 -0.32
CA SER A 123 -5.64 11.06 1.05
C SER A 123 -6.22 9.66 1.25
N ARG A 124 -5.46 8.79 1.90
CA ARG A 124 -5.87 7.44 2.24
C ARG A 124 -5.36 7.02 3.62
N SER A 125 -6.14 6.18 4.28
CA SER A 125 -5.74 5.63 5.57
C SER A 125 -4.54 4.70 5.40
N VAL A 126 -3.55 4.85 6.29
CA VAL A 126 -2.38 3.98 6.37
C VAL A 126 -2.20 3.51 7.81
N PHE A 127 -1.72 2.28 7.99
CA PHE A 127 -1.52 1.70 9.31
C PHE A 127 -0.38 2.37 10.08
N ALA A 128 0.70 2.72 9.36
CA ALA A 128 1.88 3.38 9.91
C ALA A 128 2.56 4.24 8.83
N PHE A 129 3.55 5.02 9.22
CA PHE A 129 4.38 5.77 8.28
C PHE A 129 5.21 4.82 7.42
N HIS A 130 5.32 5.14 6.12
CA HIS A 130 6.17 4.41 5.21
C HIS A 130 7.64 4.54 5.61
N ARG A 131 8.42 3.52 5.33
CA ARG A 131 9.87 3.54 5.62
C ARG A 131 10.59 4.53 4.70
N PRO A 132 11.71 5.11 5.18
CA PRO A 132 12.56 5.98 4.36
C PRO A 132 12.98 5.35 3.04
N GLU A 133 13.28 4.03 3.04
CA GLU A 133 13.66 3.27 1.84
C GLU A 133 12.58 3.25 0.79
N THR A 134 11.32 3.12 1.21
CA THR A 134 10.17 3.10 0.32
C THR A 134 9.96 4.47 -0.32
N LEU A 135 10.00 5.53 0.49
CA LEU A 135 9.86 6.89 -0.02
C LEU A 135 11.05 7.25 -0.93
N ALA A 136 12.29 6.86 -0.58
CA ALA A 136 13.46 7.04 -1.42
C ALA A 136 13.27 6.37 -2.80
N GLY A 137 12.77 5.13 -2.82
CA GLY A 137 12.49 4.42 -4.07
C GLY A 137 11.49 5.17 -4.95
N TRP A 138 10.38 5.64 -4.40
CA TRP A 138 9.37 6.41 -5.14
C TRP A 138 9.92 7.74 -5.67
N LEU A 139 10.75 8.43 -4.87
CA LEU A 139 11.41 9.67 -5.28
C LEU A 139 12.41 9.45 -6.40
N GLN A 140 13.23 8.40 -6.32
CA GLN A 140 14.22 8.04 -7.34
C GLN A 140 13.54 7.63 -8.65
N GLU A 141 12.47 6.83 -8.60
CA GLU A 141 11.66 6.48 -9.78
C GLU A 141 11.11 7.74 -10.47
N ALA A 142 10.56 8.68 -9.67
CA ALA A 142 10.04 9.93 -10.18
C ALA A 142 11.16 10.80 -10.81
N VAL A 143 12.28 11.00 -10.11
CA VAL A 143 13.43 11.77 -10.63
C VAL A 143 13.96 11.16 -11.92
N SER A 144 14.07 9.84 -11.99
CA SER A 144 14.53 9.14 -13.20
C SER A 144 13.58 9.37 -14.38
N ALA A 145 12.27 9.31 -14.15
CA ALA A 145 11.28 9.57 -15.17
C ALA A 145 11.32 11.03 -15.68
N PHE A 146 11.50 12.00 -14.78
CA PHE A 146 11.66 13.42 -15.13
C PHE A 146 12.99 13.68 -15.84
N GLY A 147 14.07 13.05 -15.41
CA GLY A 147 15.40 13.21 -16.03
C GLY A 147 15.43 12.84 -17.50
N LEU A 148 14.58 11.89 -17.94
CA LEU A 148 14.45 11.52 -19.34
C LEU A 148 13.78 12.59 -20.22
N THR A 149 13.04 13.53 -19.61
CA THR A 149 12.28 14.56 -20.33
C THR A 149 12.93 15.94 -20.29
N GLY A 150 13.96 16.15 -19.46
CA GLY A 150 14.57 17.47 -19.24
C GLY A 150 13.67 18.50 -18.53
N ILE A 151 12.51 18.09 -18.03
CA ILE A 151 11.54 18.96 -17.34
C ILE A 151 12.03 19.26 -15.90
N PRO A 152 11.89 20.52 -15.40
CA PRO A 152 12.23 20.85 -14.02
C PRO A 152 11.44 20.03 -13.00
N LYS A 153 12.06 19.71 -11.85
CA LYS A 153 11.47 18.93 -10.75
C LYS A 153 10.40 19.72 -9.97
N LYS A 154 9.40 20.26 -10.66
CA LYS A 154 8.24 20.90 -10.02
C LYS A 154 7.07 19.93 -10.03
N LEU A 155 6.50 19.69 -8.85
CA LEU A 155 5.39 18.73 -8.69
C LEU A 155 4.15 19.17 -9.50
N GLY A 156 3.93 20.49 -9.65
CA GLY A 156 2.86 21.04 -10.50
C GLY A 156 2.99 20.70 -11.98
N ASP A 157 4.21 20.49 -12.46
CA ASP A 157 4.47 20.14 -13.87
C ASP A 157 4.13 18.67 -14.15
N LEU A 158 3.96 17.82 -13.10
CA LEU A 158 3.51 16.44 -13.24
C LEU A 158 2.13 16.30 -13.89
N ALA A 159 1.22 17.23 -13.61
CA ALA A 159 -0.10 17.23 -14.21
C ALA A 159 -0.06 17.64 -15.68
N VAL A 160 0.83 18.59 -16.04
CA VAL A 160 1.01 19.08 -17.41
C VAL A 160 1.87 18.13 -18.24
N ALA A 161 2.85 17.49 -17.60
CA ALA A 161 3.77 16.56 -18.25
C ALA A 161 3.27 15.10 -18.24
N ALA A 162 2.01 14.84 -17.84
CA ALA A 162 1.46 13.49 -17.72
C ALA A 162 1.56 12.67 -19.01
N GLU A 163 1.55 13.31 -20.17
CA GLU A 163 1.70 12.67 -21.48
C GLU A 163 3.16 12.44 -21.88
N THR A 164 4.12 13.18 -21.34
CA THR A 164 5.54 13.16 -21.73
C THR A 164 6.43 12.45 -20.71
N VAL A 165 6.06 12.42 -19.45
CA VAL A 165 6.81 11.72 -18.40
C VAL A 165 6.44 10.24 -18.41
N PRO A 166 7.40 9.32 -18.56
CA PRO A 166 7.13 7.89 -18.48
C PRO A 166 6.41 7.52 -17.18
N ALA A 167 5.47 6.58 -17.25
CA ALA A 167 4.77 6.10 -16.08
C ALA A 167 5.74 5.34 -15.15
N PHE A 168 6.09 5.92 -14.01
CA PHE A 168 7.11 5.42 -13.11
C PHE A 168 6.57 4.66 -11.90
N ASN A 169 5.32 4.88 -11.49
CA ASN A 169 4.70 4.14 -10.39
C ASN A 169 3.46 3.35 -10.84
N LEU A 170 3.00 2.42 -9.99
CA LEU A 170 1.84 1.57 -10.25
C LEU A 170 0.61 2.40 -10.69
N ARG A 171 0.24 3.46 -9.96
CA ARG A 171 -0.96 4.26 -10.24
C ARG A 171 -0.91 4.96 -11.58
N ARG A 172 0.27 5.42 -12.02
CA ARG A 172 0.47 5.99 -13.36
C ARG A 172 0.39 4.94 -14.44
N ARG A 173 1.02 3.76 -14.22
CA ARG A 173 1.02 2.66 -15.19
C ARG A 173 -0.37 2.08 -15.40
N LEU A 174 -1.20 2.05 -14.35
CA LEU A 174 -2.60 1.60 -14.45
C LEU A 174 -3.44 2.43 -15.44
N LYS A 175 -3.12 3.72 -15.63
CA LYS A 175 -3.79 4.56 -16.65
C LYS A 175 -3.41 4.21 -18.10
N GLY A 176 -2.25 3.60 -18.31
CA GLY A 176 -1.69 3.23 -19.60
C GLY A 176 -1.65 1.72 -19.87
N MET A 177 -2.52 0.94 -19.24
CA MET A 177 -2.57 -0.52 -19.46
C MET A 177 -2.88 -0.85 -20.93
N PRO A 178 -2.15 -1.80 -21.56
CA PRO A 178 -2.43 -2.21 -22.93
C PRO A 178 -3.80 -2.89 -23.02
N PRO A 179 -4.46 -2.87 -24.20
CA PRO A 179 -5.73 -3.56 -24.40
C PRO A 179 -5.68 -5.02 -23.97
N LEU A 180 -6.80 -5.52 -23.41
CA LEU A 180 -6.93 -6.91 -23.02
C LEU A 180 -7.01 -7.80 -24.28
N ILE A 181 -6.15 -8.81 -24.38
CA ILE A 181 -6.29 -9.88 -25.36
C ILE A 181 -7.43 -10.80 -24.88
N THR A 182 -8.52 -10.84 -25.62
CA THR A 182 -9.75 -11.55 -25.21
C THR A 182 -9.83 -12.99 -25.69
N ALA A 183 -8.88 -13.44 -26.53
CA ALA A 183 -8.83 -14.82 -27.00
C ALA A 183 -8.73 -15.81 -25.82
N GLY A 184 -9.60 -16.81 -25.79
CA GLY A 184 -9.66 -17.81 -24.73
C GLY A 184 -10.38 -17.37 -23.44
N LEU A 185 -10.85 -16.11 -23.36
CA LEU A 185 -11.61 -15.61 -22.22
C LEU A 185 -13.12 -15.65 -22.48
N TRP A 186 -13.87 -15.98 -21.46
CA TRP A 186 -15.35 -15.90 -21.50
C TRP A 186 -15.82 -14.46 -21.25
N PRO A 187 -17.00 -14.07 -21.76
CA PRO A 187 -17.54 -12.72 -21.62
C PRO A 187 -17.56 -12.19 -20.18
N PRO A 188 -17.93 -12.98 -19.13
CA PRO A 188 -17.84 -12.52 -17.74
C PRO A 188 -16.42 -12.20 -17.29
N GLN A 189 -15.42 -12.98 -17.72
CA GLN A 189 -14.00 -12.79 -17.40
C GLN A 189 -13.48 -11.51 -18.04
N ILE A 190 -13.78 -11.29 -19.33
CA ILE A 190 -13.44 -10.06 -20.07
C ILE A 190 -14.00 -8.85 -19.33
N LYS A 191 -15.30 -8.90 -18.98
CA LYS A 191 -15.98 -7.81 -18.26
C LYS A 191 -15.35 -7.54 -16.89
N ALA A 192 -15.00 -8.60 -16.13
CA ALA A 192 -14.39 -8.48 -14.83
C ALA A 192 -13.03 -7.80 -14.91
N ILE A 193 -12.13 -8.27 -15.79
CA ILE A 193 -10.78 -7.74 -15.96
C ILE A 193 -10.83 -6.27 -16.42
N THR A 194 -11.59 -5.98 -17.47
CA THR A 194 -11.68 -4.62 -18.03
C THR A 194 -12.22 -3.62 -17.01
N ARG A 195 -13.29 -3.98 -16.29
CA ARG A 195 -13.86 -3.09 -15.27
C ARG A 195 -12.94 -2.91 -14.07
N LEU A 196 -12.21 -3.96 -13.67
CA LEU A 196 -11.22 -3.86 -12.60
C LEU A 196 -10.11 -2.87 -12.99
N GLU A 197 -9.52 -3.03 -14.19
CA GLU A 197 -8.44 -2.15 -14.65
C GLU A 197 -8.90 -0.69 -14.73
N HIS A 198 -10.11 -0.40 -15.20
CA HIS A 198 -10.69 0.95 -15.15
C HIS A 198 -10.86 1.46 -13.73
N SER A 199 -11.37 0.64 -12.81
CA SER A 199 -11.55 1.03 -11.41
C SER A 199 -10.22 1.38 -10.73
N LEU A 200 -9.18 0.60 -11.00
CA LEU A 200 -7.83 0.85 -10.49
C LEU A 200 -7.19 2.10 -11.13
N ALA A 201 -7.42 2.32 -12.44
CA ALA A 201 -6.98 3.53 -13.14
C ALA A 201 -7.64 4.80 -12.60
N ASP A 202 -8.90 4.71 -12.15
CA ASP A 202 -9.63 5.77 -11.43
C ASP A 202 -9.14 5.96 -9.97
N ASN A 203 -8.06 5.29 -9.58
CA ASN A 203 -7.50 5.30 -8.23
C ASN A 203 -8.53 4.92 -7.14
N ARG A 204 -9.43 3.98 -7.44
CA ARG A 204 -10.36 3.42 -6.45
C ARG A 204 -9.63 2.33 -5.66
N PRO A 205 -9.47 2.49 -4.34
CA PRO A 205 -8.61 1.60 -3.54
C PRO A 205 -9.21 0.20 -3.35
N ARG A 206 -10.51 0.02 -3.59
CA ARG A 206 -11.24 -1.24 -3.38
C ARG A 206 -12.07 -1.60 -4.59
N ALA A 207 -12.09 -2.88 -4.95
CA ALA A 207 -12.90 -3.43 -6.02
C ALA A 207 -13.52 -4.78 -5.61
N LEU A 208 -14.77 -5.03 -6.04
CA LEU A 208 -15.46 -6.29 -5.82
C LEU A 208 -15.79 -6.93 -7.17
N ILE A 209 -15.35 -8.17 -7.38
CA ILE A 209 -15.66 -8.99 -8.54
C ILE A 209 -16.63 -10.09 -8.12
N GLN A 210 -17.87 -9.98 -8.56
CA GLN A 210 -18.86 -11.02 -8.39
C GLN A 210 -18.91 -11.94 -9.61
N MET A 211 -18.60 -13.22 -9.41
CA MET A 211 -18.65 -14.26 -10.45
C MET A 211 -19.20 -15.56 -9.85
N ALA A 212 -20.08 -16.23 -10.57
CA ALA A 212 -20.66 -17.49 -10.14
C ALA A 212 -19.60 -18.58 -9.86
N THR A 213 -19.93 -19.54 -9.00
CA THR A 213 -19.09 -20.72 -8.80
C THR A 213 -18.91 -21.45 -10.12
N GLY A 214 -17.68 -21.92 -10.42
CA GLY A 214 -17.37 -22.61 -11.67
C GLY A 214 -17.16 -21.69 -12.90
N SER A 215 -17.32 -20.34 -12.76
CA SER A 215 -17.09 -19.41 -13.88
C SER A 215 -15.62 -19.06 -14.12
N GLY A 216 -14.69 -19.70 -13.42
CA GLY A 216 -13.25 -19.45 -13.55
C GLY A 216 -12.77 -18.22 -12.78
N LYS A 217 -13.29 -17.96 -11.56
CA LYS A 217 -12.85 -16.85 -10.71
C LYS A 217 -11.33 -16.80 -10.52
N THR A 218 -10.73 -17.95 -10.12
CA THR A 218 -9.29 -18.04 -9.88
C THR A 218 -8.49 -17.79 -11.15
N PHE A 219 -8.90 -18.37 -12.27
CA PHE A 219 -8.29 -18.12 -13.59
C PHE A 219 -8.37 -16.64 -13.97
N THR A 220 -9.52 -16.00 -13.76
CA THR A 220 -9.70 -14.55 -13.98
C THR A 220 -8.73 -13.75 -13.11
N ALA A 221 -8.57 -14.16 -11.86
CA ALA A 221 -7.64 -13.51 -10.93
C ALA A 221 -6.19 -13.67 -11.37
N VAL A 222 -5.75 -14.86 -11.76
CA VAL A 222 -4.39 -15.08 -12.27
C VAL A 222 -4.13 -14.22 -13.49
N ASN A 223 -5.12 -14.08 -14.39
CA ASN A 223 -5.01 -13.25 -15.60
C ASN A 223 -4.82 -11.77 -15.26
N PHE A 224 -5.68 -11.16 -14.42
CA PHE A 224 -5.49 -9.76 -14.08
C PHE A 224 -4.23 -9.53 -13.21
N ILE A 225 -3.85 -10.46 -12.34
CA ILE A 225 -2.61 -10.37 -11.56
C ILE A 225 -1.39 -10.35 -12.50
N TYR A 226 -1.35 -11.24 -13.50
CA TYR A 226 -0.30 -11.23 -14.52
C TYR A 226 -0.18 -9.86 -15.19
N ARG A 227 -1.29 -9.30 -15.63
CA ARG A 227 -1.33 -7.99 -16.28
C ARG A 227 -0.91 -6.86 -15.37
N LEU A 228 -1.37 -6.87 -14.11
CA LEU A 228 -1.00 -5.85 -13.12
C LEU A 228 0.49 -5.90 -12.78
N ILE A 229 1.12 -7.08 -12.76
CA ILE A 229 2.58 -7.21 -12.58
C ILE A 229 3.31 -6.76 -13.84
N LYS A 230 2.95 -7.30 -15.01
CA LYS A 230 3.69 -7.09 -16.28
C LYS A 230 3.58 -5.67 -16.80
N PHE A 231 2.40 -5.11 -16.80
CA PHE A 231 2.11 -3.80 -17.39
C PHE A 231 1.87 -2.71 -16.34
N GLY A 232 1.16 -3.06 -15.27
CA GLY A 232 0.90 -2.14 -14.14
C GLY A 232 2.12 -1.90 -13.27
N GLY A 233 3.12 -2.77 -13.31
CA GLY A 233 4.33 -2.65 -12.52
C GLY A 233 4.12 -2.95 -11.03
N ALA A 234 3.05 -3.69 -10.67
CA ALA A 234 2.88 -4.19 -9.31
C ALA A 234 4.09 -5.04 -8.91
N ARG A 235 4.71 -4.71 -7.79
CA ARG A 235 5.92 -5.37 -7.32
C ARG A 235 5.59 -6.65 -6.59
N ARG A 236 4.52 -6.65 -5.79
CA ARG A 236 4.11 -7.82 -5.02
C ARG A 236 2.61 -7.85 -4.79
N VAL A 237 2.02 -9.03 -5.01
CA VAL A 237 0.60 -9.33 -4.84
C VAL A 237 0.44 -10.36 -3.73
N LEU A 238 -0.49 -10.11 -2.81
CA LEU A 238 -0.94 -11.07 -1.82
C LEU A 238 -2.26 -11.66 -2.27
N PHE A 239 -2.33 -13.00 -2.40
CA PHE A 239 -3.56 -13.73 -2.71
C PHE A 239 -4.01 -14.49 -1.46
N LEU A 240 -5.12 -14.05 -0.87
CA LEU A 240 -5.67 -14.64 0.34
C LEU A 240 -6.78 -15.63 0.02
N VAL A 241 -6.68 -16.80 0.61
CA VAL A 241 -7.65 -17.89 0.53
C VAL A 241 -8.22 -18.21 1.91
N ASP A 242 -9.39 -18.84 1.94
CA ASP A 242 -10.07 -19.20 3.21
C ASP A 242 -9.35 -20.33 3.97
N ARG A 243 -8.70 -21.26 3.25
CA ARG A 243 -8.01 -22.44 3.85
C ARG A 243 -6.75 -22.79 3.06
N ALA A 244 -5.79 -23.44 3.71
CA ALA A 244 -4.52 -23.80 3.09
C ALA A 244 -4.66 -24.74 1.88
N ASN A 245 -5.62 -25.66 1.88
CA ASN A 245 -5.88 -26.54 0.73
C ASN A 245 -6.30 -25.76 -0.53
N LEU A 246 -7.06 -24.65 -0.38
CA LEU A 246 -7.40 -23.76 -1.49
C LEU A 246 -6.16 -23.02 -1.99
N GLY A 247 -5.20 -22.71 -1.09
CA GLY A 247 -3.91 -22.14 -1.47
C GLY A 247 -3.13 -23.06 -2.41
N ARG A 248 -3.12 -24.37 -2.16
CA ARG A 248 -2.49 -25.36 -3.05
C ARG A 248 -3.18 -25.42 -4.41
N GLN A 249 -4.52 -25.32 -4.46
CA GLN A 249 -5.26 -25.27 -5.72
C GLN A 249 -4.96 -24.00 -6.49
N THR A 250 -4.99 -22.84 -5.83
CA THR A 250 -4.64 -21.55 -6.42
C THR A 250 -3.21 -21.56 -6.97
N TYR A 251 -2.24 -22.12 -6.24
CA TYR A 251 -0.86 -22.24 -6.71
C TYR A 251 -0.77 -23.06 -8.01
N LYS A 252 -1.54 -24.15 -8.15
CA LYS A 252 -1.60 -24.92 -9.41
C LYS A 252 -2.16 -24.10 -10.57
N GLU A 253 -3.16 -23.24 -10.33
CA GLU A 253 -3.66 -22.33 -11.36
C GLU A 253 -2.56 -21.38 -11.87
N PHE A 254 -1.73 -20.83 -11.00
CA PHE A 254 -0.57 -20.04 -11.40
C PHE A 254 0.46 -20.85 -12.18
N GLN A 255 0.70 -22.12 -11.82
CA GLN A 255 1.63 -23.00 -12.54
C GLN A 255 1.15 -23.36 -13.95
N GLN A 256 -0.16 -23.46 -14.13
CA GLN A 256 -0.78 -23.87 -15.40
C GLN A 256 -1.12 -22.69 -16.30
N PHE A 257 -1.04 -21.45 -15.80
CA PHE A 257 -1.43 -20.26 -16.54
C PHE A 257 -0.45 -19.96 -17.68
N ASP A 258 -0.97 -20.01 -18.90
CA ASP A 258 -0.30 -19.59 -20.13
C ASP A 258 -0.75 -18.17 -20.48
N SER A 259 0.19 -17.25 -20.57
CA SER A 259 -0.10 -15.86 -20.89
C SER A 259 -0.17 -15.64 -22.40
N PRO A 260 -1.17 -14.91 -22.92
CA PRO A 260 -1.18 -14.52 -24.34
C PRO A 260 -0.07 -13.52 -24.70
N HIS A 261 0.64 -12.98 -23.72
CA HIS A 261 1.69 -11.98 -23.90
C HIS A 261 3.11 -12.55 -23.84
N SER A 262 3.27 -13.84 -23.57
CA SER A 262 4.57 -14.50 -23.40
C SER A 262 4.48 -15.98 -23.76
N PRO A 263 5.52 -16.59 -24.34
CA PRO A 263 5.60 -18.02 -24.54
C PRO A 263 5.85 -18.80 -23.25
N HIS A 264 6.07 -18.11 -22.13
CA HIS A 264 6.37 -18.70 -20.84
C HIS A 264 5.14 -18.71 -19.92
N ARG A 265 5.04 -19.75 -19.10
CA ARG A 265 4.03 -19.83 -18.03
C ARG A 265 4.31 -18.80 -16.94
N PHE A 266 3.28 -18.45 -16.17
CA PHE A 266 3.38 -17.47 -15.08
C PHE A 266 4.58 -17.75 -14.16
N THR A 267 4.73 -19.00 -13.70
CA THR A 267 5.78 -19.40 -12.75
C THR A 267 7.17 -19.53 -13.38
N GLN A 268 7.29 -19.44 -14.70
CA GLN A 268 8.58 -19.32 -15.40
C GLN A 268 9.05 -17.85 -15.48
N GLU A 269 8.12 -16.89 -15.46
CA GLU A 269 8.45 -15.46 -15.47
C GLU A 269 8.55 -14.88 -14.05
N TYR A 270 7.70 -15.35 -13.12
CA TYR A 270 7.55 -14.76 -11.80
C TYR A 270 7.53 -15.82 -10.70
N ILE A 271 8.21 -15.53 -9.61
CA ILE A 271 8.21 -16.39 -8.43
C ILE A 271 6.86 -16.25 -7.72
N VAL A 272 6.20 -17.38 -7.52
CA VAL A 272 4.96 -17.52 -6.76
C VAL A 272 5.26 -18.35 -5.51
N GLN A 273 5.01 -17.79 -4.34
CA GLN A 273 5.22 -18.47 -3.06
C GLN A 273 3.87 -18.87 -2.45
N HIS A 274 3.71 -20.14 -2.12
CA HIS A 274 2.66 -20.60 -1.20
C HIS A 274 3.21 -20.53 0.23
N LEU A 275 2.62 -19.67 1.06
CA LEU A 275 3.05 -19.43 2.43
C LEU A 275 2.69 -20.63 3.32
N GLN A 276 3.69 -21.40 3.73
CA GLN A 276 3.58 -22.53 4.65
C GLN A 276 4.21 -22.27 6.01
N GLY A 277 5.08 -21.27 6.09
CA GLY A 277 5.78 -20.83 7.31
C GLY A 277 5.65 -19.33 7.53
N SER A 278 6.48 -18.79 8.41
CA SER A 278 6.49 -17.36 8.78
C SER A 278 7.37 -16.48 7.86
N ALA A 279 8.12 -17.07 6.92
CA ALA A 279 9.02 -16.34 6.03
C ALA A 279 8.34 -16.01 4.70
N ILE A 280 8.41 -14.74 4.29
CA ILE A 280 8.02 -14.29 2.95
C ILE A 280 9.30 -14.10 2.13
N ASP A 281 9.36 -14.77 0.98
CA ASP A 281 10.45 -14.59 0.01
C ASP A 281 10.38 -13.17 -0.57
N THR A 282 11.45 -12.41 -0.41
CA THR A 282 11.53 -11.02 -0.88
C THR A 282 11.52 -10.90 -2.41
N THR A 283 11.80 -11.98 -3.13
CA THR A 283 11.81 -12.06 -4.60
C THR A 283 10.45 -12.51 -5.16
N ALA A 284 9.55 -13.06 -4.32
CA ALA A 284 8.24 -13.51 -4.77
C ALA A 284 7.38 -12.34 -5.26
N ARG A 285 6.81 -12.48 -6.44
CA ARG A 285 5.85 -11.54 -7.03
C ARG A 285 4.43 -11.80 -6.56
N VAL A 286 4.11 -13.04 -6.24
CA VAL A 286 2.81 -13.44 -5.68
C VAL A 286 3.04 -14.29 -4.46
N CYS A 287 2.40 -13.93 -3.36
CA CYS A 287 2.34 -14.72 -2.13
C CYS A 287 0.90 -15.21 -1.96
N ILE A 288 0.72 -16.52 -1.83
CA ILE A 288 -0.59 -17.16 -1.60
C ILE A 288 -0.61 -17.66 -0.17
N GLY A 289 -1.64 -17.33 0.59
CA GLY A 289 -1.76 -17.77 1.97
C GLY A 289 -3.15 -17.57 2.54
N THR A 290 -3.35 -18.04 3.76
CA THR A 290 -4.57 -17.78 4.52
C THR A 290 -4.44 -16.51 5.33
N ILE A 291 -5.55 -15.94 5.76
CA ILE A 291 -5.52 -14.77 6.65
C ILE A 291 -4.92 -15.11 8.01
N GLN A 292 -5.16 -16.31 8.50
CA GLN A 292 -4.64 -16.81 9.77
C GLN A 292 -3.12 -16.82 9.73
N ARG A 293 -2.56 -17.30 8.61
CA ARG A 293 -1.12 -17.30 8.37
C ARG A 293 -0.55 -15.89 8.38
N LEU A 294 -1.19 -14.97 7.66
CA LEU A 294 -0.78 -13.57 7.66
C LEU A 294 -0.85 -12.93 9.05
N TYR A 295 -1.94 -13.16 9.77
CA TYR A 295 -2.08 -12.64 11.13
C TYR A 295 -0.97 -13.15 12.05
N SER A 296 -0.68 -14.46 12.00
CA SER A 296 0.42 -15.04 12.77
C SER A 296 1.78 -14.45 12.40
N ILE A 297 2.04 -14.26 11.10
CA ILE A 297 3.27 -13.60 10.61
C ILE A 297 3.38 -12.18 11.15
N LEU A 298 2.30 -11.39 11.11
CA LEU A 298 2.31 -10.02 11.64
C LEU A 298 2.51 -9.99 13.16
N GLN A 299 1.98 -10.98 13.89
CA GLN A 299 2.21 -11.14 15.34
C GLN A 299 3.60 -11.70 15.68
N GLY A 300 4.39 -12.11 14.68
CA GLY A 300 5.67 -12.76 14.91
C GLY A 300 5.56 -14.15 15.54
N LYS A 301 4.43 -14.84 15.34
CA LYS A 301 4.13 -16.18 15.88
C LYS A 301 4.11 -17.23 14.76
N GLU A 302 4.40 -18.47 15.12
CA GLU A 302 4.15 -19.59 14.23
C GLU A 302 2.68 -20.02 14.33
N LEU A 303 2.10 -20.40 13.19
CA LEU A 303 0.74 -20.95 13.10
C LEU A 303 0.81 -22.46 13.03
N ASP A 304 0.01 -23.14 13.86
CA ASP A 304 -0.19 -24.58 13.76
C ASP A 304 -0.75 -24.91 12.36
N PRO A 305 -0.18 -25.90 11.66
CA PRO A 305 -0.69 -26.36 10.36
C PRO A 305 -2.17 -26.76 10.36
N GLU A 306 -2.69 -27.33 11.45
CA GLU A 306 -4.09 -27.68 11.57
C GLU A 306 -4.99 -26.43 11.63
N ALA A 307 -4.55 -25.38 12.29
CA ALA A 307 -5.28 -24.11 12.35
C ALA A 307 -5.36 -23.41 10.99
N ASP A 308 -4.41 -23.65 10.08
CA ASP A 308 -4.40 -23.11 8.71
C ASP A 308 -5.44 -23.78 7.78
N GLU A 309 -5.92 -24.97 8.13
CA GLU A 309 -6.98 -25.69 7.41
C GLU A 309 -8.40 -25.37 7.94
N ILE A 310 -8.51 -24.62 9.04
CA ILE A 310 -9.81 -24.19 9.58
C ILE A 310 -10.30 -22.97 8.81
N SER A 311 -11.58 -22.96 8.41
CA SER A 311 -12.16 -21.77 7.76
C SER A 311 -12.22 -20.57 8.70
N GLY A 312 -12.16 -19.35 8.16
CA GLY A 312 -12.27 -18.11 8.94
C GLY A 312 -13.53 -18.05 9.82
N GLU A 313 -14.64 -18.64 9.38
CA GLU A 313 -15.87 -18.76 10.17
C GLU A 313 -15.71 -19.67 11.40
N GLY A 314 -14.97 -20.79 11.25
CA GLY A 314 -14.66 -21.70 12.38
C GLY A 314 -13.77 -21.04 13.43
N LEU A 315 -12.89 -20.15 13.02
CA LEU A 315 -11.99 -19.42 13.93
C LEU A 315 -12.67 -18.28 14.69
N ALA A 316 -13.73 -17.67 14.15
CA ALA A 316 -14.49 -16.63 14.85
C ALA A 316 -15.07 -17.15 16.20
N GLY A 317 -15.28 -18.45 16.31
CA GLY A 317 -15.67 -19.10 17.58
C GLY A 317 -14.50 -19.33 18.56
N LEU A 318 -13.26 -19.42 18.07
CA LEU A 318 -12.07 -19.69 18.87
C LEU A 318 -11.37 -18.39 19.34
N PHE A 319 -11.44 -17.32 18.58
CA PHE A 319 -10.86 -16.01 18.92
C PHE A 319 -11.98 -15.01 19.24
N LYS A 320 -12.47 -15.02 20.50
CA LYS A 320 -13.49 -14.05 20.94
C LYS A 320 -13.03 -12.59 20.82
N GLU A 321 -11.75 -12.32 21.01
CA GLU A 321 -11.12 -10.99 20.82
C GLU A 321 -9.69 -11.19 20.29
N PRO A 322 -9.45 -11.10 18.97
CA PRO A 322 -8.08 -11.17 18.45
C PRO A 322 -7.25 -9.98 18.94
N ALA A 323 -6.02 -10.24 19.37
CA ALA A 323 -5.10 -9.17 19.76
C ALA A 323 -4.88 -8.20 18.58
N PRO A 324 -4.80 -6.90 18.84
CA PRO A 324 -4.54 -5.92 17.77
C PRO A 324 -3.25 -6.24 17.01
N VAL A 325 -3.28 -6.05 15.69
CA VAL A 325 -2.06 -6.12 14.86
C VAL A 325 -1.17 -4.93 15.24
N SER A 326 0.11 -5.18 15.42
CA SER A 326 1.13 -4.16 15.66
C SER A 326 2.07 -4.04 14.47
N TYR A 327 2.77 -2.89 14.36
CA TYR A 327 3.75 -2.69 13.31
C TYR A 327 4.85 -3.76 13.38
N ASN A 328 5.09 -4.43 12.23
CA ASN A 328 6.13 -5.43 12.09
C ASN A 328 7.18 -4.92 11.07
N PRO A 329 8.42 -4.59 11.49
CA PRO A 329 9.45 -4.06 10.59
C PRO A 329 9.89 -5.04 9.51
N LYS A 330 9.68 -6.34 9.68
CA LYS A 330 9.95 -7.36 8.64
C LYS A 330 8.90 -7.34 7.53
N PHE A 331 7.69 -6.88 7.83
CA PHE A 331 6.55 -6.82 6.92
C PHE A 331 5.87 -5.46 7.03
N PRO A 332 6.53 -4.38 6.57
CA PRO A 332 5.96 -3.04 6.67
C PRO A 332 4.69 -2.91 5.81
N PRO A 333 3.84 -1.89 6.06
CA PRO A 333 2.58 -1.71 5.35
C PRO A 333 2.68 -1.69 3.82
N GLU A 334 3.80 -1.26 3.29
CA GLU A 334 4.09 -1.22 1.85
C GLU A 334 4.64 -2.52 1.26
N THR A 335 4.54 -3.65 1.99
CA THR A 335 5.05 -4.95 1.52
C THR A 335 4.31 -5.45 0.28
N PHE A 336 3.02 -5.18 0.17
CA PHE A 336 2.19 -5.57 -0.97
C PHE A 336 1.56 -4.35 -1.63
N ASP A 337 1.55 -4.32 -2.95
CA ASP A 337 0.86 -3.29 -3.73
C ASP A 337 -0.62 -3.64 -3.97
N ILE A 338 -0.94 -4.94 -3.98
CA ILE A 338 -2.27 -5.47 -4.28
C ILE A 338 -2.57 -6.64 -3.35
N ILE A 339 -3.77 -6.67 -2.80
CA ILE A 339 -4.32 -7.81 -2.07
C ILE A 339 -5.54 -8.31 -2.81
N VAL A 340 -5.56 -9.58 -3.14
CA VAL A 340 -6.71 -10.29 -3.70
C VAL A 340 -7.24 -11.24 -2.64
N THR A 341 -8.53 -11.17 -2.32
CA THR A 341 -9.16 -12.09 -1.37
C THR A 341 -10.20 -12.94 -2.08
N ASP A 342 -10.03 -14.25 -2.06
CA ASP A 342 -11.04 -15.19 -2.56
C ASP A 342 -12.08 -15.43 -1.46
N GLU A 343 -13.36 -15.59 -1.87
CA GLU A 343 -14.51 -15.71 -0.99
C GLU A 343 -14.59 -14.58 0.06
N CYS A 344 -14.38 -13.34 -0.38
CA CYS A 344 -14.26 -12.16 0.47
C CYS A 344 -15.48 -11.89 1.37
N HIS A 345 -16.65 -12.50 1.09
CA HIS A 345 -17.83 -12.41 1.96
C HIS A 345 -17.60 -13.05 3.34
N ARG A 346 -16.59 -13.93 3.46
CA ARG A 346 -16.17 -14.57 4.72
C ARG A 346 -15.14 -13.75 5.50
N SER A 347 -14.54 -12.77 4.86
CA SER A 347 -13.42 -11.98 5.41
C SER A 347 -13.83 -10.77 6.25
N ILE A 348 -15.09 -10.63 6.62
CA ILE A 348 -15.68 -9.40 7.20
C ILE A 348 -15.46 -9.30 8.72
N TYR A 349 -15.03 -10.35 9.40
CA TYR A 349 -14.90 -10.32 10.84
C TYR A 349 -13.60 -9.67 11.31
N ASN A 350 -13.61 -9.13 12.53
CA ASN A 350 -12.59 -8.27 13.14
C ASN A 350 -11.11 -8.64 12.89
N LEU A 351 -10.79 -9.93 12.79
CA LEU A 351 -9.44 -10.40 12.49
C LEU A 351 -8.99 -10.03 11.08
N TRP A 352 -9.84 -10.30 10.08
CA TRP A 352 -9.56 -10.10 8.67
C TRP A 352 -9.37 -8.62 8.36
N ARG A 353 -10.23 -7.79 8.90
CA ARG A 353 -10.18 -6.35 8.69
C ARG A 353 -8.85 -5.76 9.12
N GLN A 354 -8.34 -6.14 10.30
CA GLN A 354 -7.05 -5.67 10.81
C GLN A 354 -5.90 -6.02 9.87
N VAL A 355 -5.87 -7.25 9.32
CA VAL A 355 -4.83 -7.69 8.38
C VAL A 355 -4.94 -6.96 7.04
N LEU A 356 -6.16 -6.79 6.52
CA LEU A 356 -6.38 -6.09 5.25
C LEU A 356 -6.08 -4.60 5.34
N GLU A 357 -6.39 -3.96 6.48
CA GLU A 357 -6.12 -2.54 6.73
C GLU A 357 -4.67 -2.27 7.15
N TYR A 358 -3.90 -3.32 7.45
CA TYR A 358 -2.48 -3.18 7.77
C TYR A 358 -1.65 -2.74 6.56
N PHE A 359 -1.96 -3.21 5.37
CA PHE A 359 -1.18 -2.93 4.16
C PHE A 359 -1.72 -1.73 3.39
N ASP A 360 -0.81 -0.87 2.89
CA ASP A 360 -1.14 0.21 1.95
C ASP A 360 -1.24 -0.35 0.52
N ALA A 361 -2.31 -1.11 0.25
CA ALA A 361 -2.49 -1.86 -0.98
C ALA A 361 -3.87 -1.63 -1.61
N PHE A 362 -3.99 -1.85 -2.92
CA PHE A 362 -5.30 -2.03 -3.55
C PHE A 362 -5.92 -3.34 -3.08
N LEU A 363 -7.20 -3.30 -2.68
CA LEU A 363 -7.94 -4.47 -2.21
C LEU A 363 -8.95 -4.93 -3.25
N ILE A 364 -8.83 -6.18 -3.71
CA ILE A 364 -9.71 -6.79 -4.72
C ILE A 364 -10.37 -8.01 -4.09
N GLY A 365 -11.69 -7.95 -3.93
CA GLY A 365 -12.48 -9.08 -3.43
C GLY A 365 -13.08 -9.90 -4.57
N LEU A 366 -13.00 -11.23 -4.44
CA LEU A 366 -13.67 -12.20 -5.31
C LEU A 366 -14.77 -12.89 -4.53
N THR A 367 -15.96 -13.04 -5.09
CA THR A 367 -17.04 -13.79 -4.44
C THR A 367 -18.08 -14.27 -5.45
N ALA A 368 -18.73 -15.39 -5.14
CA ALA A 368 -19.95 -15.81 -5.83
C ALA A 368 -21.19 -15.16 -5.23
N THR A 369 -21.20 -14.91 -3.92
CA THR A 369 -22.35 -14.48 -3.13
C THR A 369 -21.99 -13.23 -2.30
N PRO A 370 -22.10 -12.01 -2.87
CA PRO A 370 -21.86 -10.80 -2.10
C PRO A 370 -22.91 -10.65 -0.99
N SER A 371 -22.46 -10.28 0.20
CA SER A 371 -23.35 -9.86 1.31
C SER A 371 -23.36 -8.33 1.42
N LYS A 372 -24.34 -7.76 2.14
CA LYS A 372 -24.39 -6.31 2.41
C LYS A 372 -23.16 -5.79 3.19
N GLN A 373 -22.35 -6.71 3.74
CA GLN A 373 -21.18 -6.42 4.55
C GLN A 373 -19.87 -6.68 3.79
N THR A 374 -19.90 -7.01 2.50
CA THR A 374 -18.73 -7.43 1.71
C THR A 374 -17.85 -6.24 1.26
N PHE A 375 -17.78 -5.14 1.91
CA PHE A 375 -16.91 -3.95 1.73
C PHE A 375 -17.60 -2.69 2.24
#